data_f913a599993cbc1dedde27b23fed6d5e
#
_entry.id   f913a599993cbc1dedde27b23fed6d5e
#
_cell.length_a   1.000
_cell.length_b   1.000
_cell.length_c   1.000
_cell.angle_alpha   90.00
_cell.angle_beta   90.00
_cell.angle_gamma   90.00
#
_symmetry.space_group_name_H-M   'P 1'
#
loop_
_entity.id
_entity.type
_entity.pdbx_description
1 polymer ?
#
loop_
_entity_poly.entity_id
_entity_poly.type
_entity_poly.pdbx_seq_one_letter_code
_entity_poly.pdbx_strand_id
1 'polypeptide(L)'
;MLPLSVQVPASIVLLAGGAMACFAGYRLFRLVLGVYGFILGALVASSMVGAGEAWTVSLAAVAGGVLGAVILLAGYLVGVALVGAGLGALLVSVAWRPFGGEPHWAALLAAAAVGAIAAMAFQRHVIIVTTAFGGAWTVLA
;
A
#
# COMPACT_ATOMS: atom_id res chain seq x y z
N MET A 1 22.95 -18.80 20.64
CA MET A 1 23.96 -18.70 19.57
C MET A 1 23.82 -19.93 18.68
N LEU A 2 23.37 -19.77 17.47
CA LEU A 2 23.24 -20.88 16.49
C LEU A 2 24.64 -21.20 15.93
N PRO A 3 24.96 -22.48 15.67
CA PRO A 3 26.27 -22.86 15.14
C PRO A 3 26.50 -22.22 13.76
N LEU A 4 27.74 -21.78 13.51
CA LEU A 4 28.16 -21.06 12.28
C LEU A 4 27.79 -21.79 10.99
N SER A 5 27.66 -23.12 11.03
CA SER A 5 27.24 -23.95 9.89
C SER A 5 25.80 -23.74 9.43
N VAL A 6 24.92 -23.18 10.28
CA VAL A 6 23.52 -22.89 9.96
C VAL A 6 23.31 -21.41 9.62
N GLN A 7 24.22 -20.53 10.08
CA GLN A 7 24.11 -19.08 9.84
C GLN A 7 24.33 -18.70 8.37
N VAL A 8 25.26 -19.37 7.68
CA VAL A 8 25.58 -19.06 6.27
C VAL A 8 24.40 -19.40 5.33
N PRO A 9 23.79 -20.60 5.37
CA PRO A 9 22.63 -20.87 4.52
C PRO A 9 21.41 -20.04 4.90
N ALA A 10 21.20 -19.73 6.18
CA ALA A 10 20.10 -18.86 6.62
C ALA A 10 20.26 -17.43 6.10
N SER A 11 21.46 -16.87 6.12
CA SER A 11 21.72 -15.51 5.59
C SER A 11 21.55 -15.44 4.07
N ILE A 12 21.92 -16.50 3.34
CA ILE A 12 21.70 -16.56 1.88
C ILE A 12 20.20 -16.61 1.55
N VAL A 13 19.43 -17.42 2.27
CA VAL A 13 17.97 -17.52 2.09
C VAL A 13 17.28 -16.19 2.43
N LEU A 14 17.72 -15.52 3.51
CA LEU A 14 17.21 -14.21 3.91
C LEU A 14 17.57 -13.11 2.90
N LEU A 15 18.79 -13.11 2.36
CA LEU A 15 19.21 -12.20 1.31
C LEU A 15 18.45 -12.43 0.01
N ALA A 16 18.28 -13.68 -0.41
CA ALA A 16 17.51 -14.05 -1.59
C ALA A 16 16.02 -13.69 -1.41
N GLY A 17 15.42 -13.99 -0.24
CA GLY A 17 14.06 -13.65 0.11
C GLY A 17 13.85 -12.12 0.16
N GLY A 18 14.79 -11.40 0.75
CA GLY A 18 14.79 -9.92 0.77
C GLY A 18 14.91 -9.30 -0.61
N ALA A 19 15.78 -9.84 -1.46
CA ALA A 19 15.91 -9.40 -2.85
C ALA A 19 14.63 -9.68 -3.66
N MET A 20 14.04 -10.87 -3.53
CA MET A 20 12.76 -11.18 -4.15
C MET A 20 11.63 -10.30 -3.62
N ALA A 21 11.59 -10.02 -2.33
CA ALA A 21 10.61 -9.10 -1.73
C ALA A 21 10.81 -7.67 -2.25
N CYS A 22 12.03 -7.21 -2.46
CA CYS A 22 12.31 -5.90 -3.06
C CYS A 22 11.83 -5.80 -4.52
N PHE A 23 12.06 -6.83 -5.33
CA PHE A 23 11.66 -6.81 -6.74
C PHE A 23 10.17 -7.10 -6.95
N ALA A 24 9.62 -8.03 -6.19
CA ALA A 24 8.23 -8.47 -6.30
C ALA A 24 7.30 -7.76 -5.29
N GLY A 25 7.82 -7.10 -4.26
CA GLY A 25 7.07 -6.57 -3.12
C GLY A 25 5.92 -5.65 -3.51
N TYR A 26 6.13 -4.75 -4.47
CA TYR A 26 5.06 -3.87 -4.97
C TYR A 26 3.95 -4.64 -5.72
N ARG A 27 4.33 -5.63 -6.53
CA ARG A 27 3.37 -6.47 -7.24
C ARG A 27 2.64 -7.41 -6.30
N LEU A 28 3.38 -8.05 -5.38
CA LEU A 28 2.82 -8.92 -4.36
C LEU A 28 1.87 -8.16 -3.42
N PHE A 29 2.23 -6.96 -3.01
CA PHE A 29 1.37 -6.13 -2.16
C PHE A 29 0.02 -5.84 -2.83
N ARG A 30 0.03 -5.42 -4.10
CA ARG A 30 -1.21 -5.17 -4.85
C ARG A 30 -2.02 -6.46 -5.07
N LEU A 31 -1.35 -7.57 -5.31
CA LEU A 31 -2.01 -8.87 -5.47
C LEU A 31 -2.66 -9.31 -4.16
N VAL A 32 -1.95 -9.22 -3.04
CA VAL A 32 -2.47 -9.53 -1.70
C VAL A 32 -3.67 -8.64 -1.39
N LEU A 33 -3.56 -7.34 -1.64
CA LEU A 33 -4.66 -6.39 -1.42
C LEU A 33 -5.88 -6.73 -2.28
N GLY A 34 -5.67 -7.12 -3.54
CA GLY A 34 -6.73 -7.58 -4.43
C GLY A 34 -7.40 -8.87 -3.93
N VAL A 35 -6.61 -9.84 -3.47
CA VAL A 35 -7.13 -11.10 -2.91
C VAL A 35 -7.93 -10.84 -1.63
N TYR A 36 -7.42 -10.00 -0.71
CA TYR A 36 -8.18 -9.62 0.48
C TYR A 36 -9.48 -8.89 0.13
N GLY A 37 -9.43 -7.95 -0.83
CA GLY A 37 -10.62 -7.26 -1.32
C GLY A 37 -11.62 -8.22 -1.93
N PHE A 38 -11.15 -9.21 -2.70
CA PHE A 38 -11.99 -10.24 -3.27
C PHE A 38 -12.66 -11.10 -2.19
N ILE A 39 -11.91 -11.58 -1.21
CA ILE A 39 -12.44 -12.40 -0.12
C ILE A 39 -13.50 -11.61 0.68
N LEU A 40 -13.19 -10.39 1.08
CA LEU A 40 -14.11 -9.56 1.85
C LEU A 40 -15.36 -9.21 1.03
N GLY A 41 -15.19 -8.84 -0.23
CA GLY A 41 -16.32 -8.52 -1.11
C GLY A 41 -17.21 -9.74 -1.37
N ALA A 42 -16.62 -10.92 -1.57
CA ALA A 42 -17.36 -12.16 -1.72
C ALA A 42 -18.14 -12.54 -0.46
N LEU A 43 -17.54 -12.41 0.72
CA LEU A 43 -18.20 -12.68 1.99
C LEU A 43 -19.38 -11.73 2.23
N VAL A 44 -19.19 -10.44 2.00
CA VAL A 44 -20.27 -9.46 2.17
C VAL A 44 -21.40 -9.72 1.17
N ALA A 45 -21.09 -9.93 -0.10
CA ALA A 45 -22.11 -10.17 -1.11
C ALA A 45 -22.88 -11.49 -0.86
N SER A 46 -22.18 -12.55 -0.48
CA SER A 46 -22.83 -13.83 -0.17
C SER A 46 -23.72 -13.74 1.09
N SER A 47 -23.32 -12.95 2.08
CA SER A 47 -24.14 -12.74 3.28
C SER A 47 -25.44 -11.95 3.00
N MET A 48 -25.42 -11.07 2.00
CA MET A 48 -26.60 -10.29 1.61
C MET A 48 -27.62 -11.10 0.83
N VAL A 49 -27.19 -12.11 0.06
CA VAL A 49 -28.11 -12.96 -0.72
C VAL A 49 -28.78 -14.04 0.17
N GLY A 50 -28.20 -14.34 1.34
CA GLY A 50 -28.75 -15.35 2.25
C GLY A 50 -28.73 -16.77 1.67
N ALA A 51 -29.60 -17.65 2.16
CA ALA A 51 -29.71 -19.05 1.75
C ALA A 51 -30.54 -19.18 0.44
N GLY A 52 -30.06 -18.60 -0.64
CA GLY A 52 -30.64 -18.75 -1.99
C GLY A 52 -30.13 -19.99 -2.72
N GLU A 53 -30.54 -20.17 -3.98
CA GLU A 53 -29.98 -21.21 -4.84
C GLU A 53 -28.47 -21.07 -4.95
N ALA A 54 -27.76 -22.20 -4.91
CA ALA A 54 -26.28 -22.24 -4.93
C ALA A 54 -25.66 -21.42 -6.09
N TRP A 55 -26.36 -21.34 -7.22
CA TRP A 55 -25.96 -20.56 -8.39
C TRP A 55 -26.02 -19.05 -8.14
N THR A 56 -27.08 -18.54 -7.52
CA THR A 56 -27.24 -17.11 -7.21
C THR A 56 -26.22 -16.64 -6.18
N VAL A 57 -25.96 -17.48 -5.15
CA VAL A 57 -24.95 -17.20 -4.13
C VAL A 57 -23.54 -17.17 -4.73
N SER A 58 -23.22 -18.10 -5.64
CA SER A 58 -21.90 -18.13 -6.28
C SER A 58 -21.68 -16.93 -7.22
N LEU A 59 -22.67 -16.53 -7.98
CA LEU A 59 -22.61 -15.32 -8.81
C LEU A 59 -22.45 -14.06 -7.98
N ALA A 60 -23.20 -13.93 -6.88
CA ALA A 60 -23.10 -12.82 -5.98
C ALA A 60 -21.70 -12.74 -5.32
N ALA A 61 -21.14 -13.89 -4.91
CA ALA A 61 -19.81 -13.96 -4.33
C ALA A 61 -18.72 -13.54 -5.33
N VAL A 62 -18.79 -13.98 -6.58
CA VAL A 62 -17.82 -13.60 -7.61
C VAL A 62 -17.95 -12.11 -7.96
N ALA A 63 -19.17 -11.61 -8.18
CA ALA A 63 -19.40 -10.20 -8.48
C ALA A 63 -18.96 -9.30 -7.32
N GLY A 64 -19.36 -9.64 -6.10
CA GLY A 64 -18.95 -8.93 -4.88
C GLY A 64 -17.45 -8.99 -4.63
N GLY A 65 -16.83 -10.14 -4.91
CA GLY A 65 -15.38 -10.30 -4.82
C GLY A 65 -14.63 -9.39 -5.78
N VAL A 66 -15.04 -9.33 -7.04
CA VAL A 66 -14.44 -8.43 -8.04
C VAL A 66 -14.62 -6.97 -7.64
N LEU A 67 -15.82 -6.56 -7.22
CA LEU A 67 -16.08 -5.21 -6.75
C LEU A 67 -15.24 -4.88 -5.51
N GLY A 68 -15.16 -5.78 -4.54
CA GLY A 68 -14.34 -5.61 -3.35
C GLY A 68 -12.85 -5.44 -3.66
N ALA A 69 -12.32 -6.23 -4.59
CA ALA A 69 -10.94 -6.10 -5.06
C ALA A 69 -10.68 -4.72 -5.70
N VAL A 70 -11.59 -4.26 -6.56
CA VAL A 70 -11.49 -2.95 -7.23
C VAL A 70 -11.57 -1.81 -6.20
N ILE A 71 -12.51 -1.87 -5.26
CA ILE A 71 -12.69 -0.87 -4.21
C ILE A 71 -11.44 -0.77 -3.33
N LEU A 72 -10.87 -1.92 -2.91
CA LEU A 72 -9.67 -1.91 -2.07
C LEU A 72 -8.45 -1.34 -2.81
N LEU A 73 -8.27 -1.72 -4.06
CA LEU A 73 -7.18 -1.18 -4.90
C LEU A 73 -7.35 0.32 -5.17
N ALA A 74 -8.57 0.78 -5.45
CA ALA A 74 -8.85 2.20 -5.63
C ALA A 74 -8.66 2.98 -4.31
N GLY A 75 -9.15 2.45 -3.19
CA GLY A 75 -8.98 3.02 -1.86
C GLY A 75 -7.51 3.19 -1.48
N TYR A 76 -6.68 2.22 -1.82
CA TYR A 76 -5.23 2.33 -1.63
C TYR A 76 -4.62 3.50 -2.41
N LEU A 77 -4.97 3.66 -3.69
CA LEU A 77 -4.47 4.76 -4.52
C LEU A 77 -4.90 6.12 -3.98
N VAL A 78 -6.17 6.23 -3.58
CA VAL A 78 -6.72 7.44 -2.97
C VAL A 78 -6.01 7.74 -1.64
N GLY A 79 -5.78 6.72 -0.80
CA GLY A 79 -5.05 6.88 0.46
C GLY A 79 -3.63 7.43 0.26
N VAL A 80 -2.89 6.89 -0.71
CA VAL A 80 -1.54 7.38 -1.05
C VAL A 80 -1.58 8.82 -1.55
N ALA A 81 -2.56 9.16 -2.40
CA ALA A 81 -2.75 10.52 -2.90
C ALA A 81 -3.07 11.52 -1.78
N LEU A 82 -3.95 11.15 -0.84
CA LEU A 82 -4.32 11.99 0.29
C LEU A 82 -3.13 12.25 1.23
N VAL A 83 -2.35 11.22 1.53
CA VAL A 83 -1.13 11.38 2.35
C VAL A 83 -0.13 12.29 1.63
N GLY A 84 0.08 12.11 0.33
CA GLY A 84 0.94 12.97 -0.47
C GLY A 84 0.47 14.42 -0.53
N ALA A 85 -0.83 14.62 -0.72
CA ALA A 85 -1.45 15.95 -0.70
C ALA A 85 -1.27 16.64 0.66
N GLY A 86 -1.51 15.91 1.76
CA GLY A 86 -1.32 16.43 3.12
C GLY A 86 0.13 16.84 3.40
N LEU A 87 1.10 16.01 3.00
CA LEU A 87 2.52 16.32 3.13
C LEU A 87 2.91 17.53 2.28
N GLY A 88 2.41 17.64 1.04
CA GLY A 88 2.66 18.80 0.17
C GLY A 88 2.13 20.09 0.78
N ALA A 89 0.90 20.09 1.29
CA ALA A 89 0.31 21.23 1.97
C ALA A 89 1.06 21.62 3.25
N LEU A 90 1.50 20.63 4.05
CA LEU A 90 2.31 20.85 5.24
C LEU A 90 3.66 21.49 4.92
N LEU A 91 4.35 21.01 3.89
CA LEU A 91 5.64 21.57 3.47
C LEU A 91 5.52 23.04 3.10
N VAL A 92 4.49 23.42 2.33
CA VAL A 92 4.24 24.82 1.97
C VAL A 92 3.89 25.65 3.20
N SER A 93 3.03 25.15 4.09
CA SER A 93 2.65 25.88 5.29
C SER A 93 3.85 26.14 6.23
N VAL A 94 4.76 25.19 6.35
CA VAL A 94 5.99 25.33 7.14
C VAL A 94 6.98 26.30 6.46
N ALA A 95 7.14 26.17 5.13
CA ALA A 95 8.04 27.02 4.36
C ALA A 95 7.56 28.49 4.30
N TRP A 96 6.26 28.75 4.46
CA TRP A 96 5.69 30.09 4.43
C TRP A 96 5.81 30.84 5.78
N ARG A 97 6.01 30.12 6.89
CA ARG A 97 6.11 30.71 8.24
C ARG A 97 7.11 31.86 8.37
N PRO A 98 8.32 31.82 7.75
CA PRO A 98 9.28 32.92 7.85
C PRO A 98 8.83 34.22 7.21
N PHE A 99 7.86 34.17 6.29
CA PHE A 99 7.39 35.32 5.53
C PHE A 99 6.23 36.09 6.22
N GLY A 100 5.75 35.61 7.37
CA GLY A 100 4.82 36.34 8.25
C GLY A 100 3.39 36.46 7.71
N GLY A 101 2.97 35.66 6.73
CA GLY A 101 1.63 35.67 6.17
C GLY A 101 1.02 34.27 6.07
N GLU A 102 -0.29 34.18 5.91
CA GLU A 102 -0.94 32.92 5.57
C GLU A 102 -0.67 32.56 4.10
N PRO A 103 -0.34 31.30 3.80
CA PRO A 103 -0.13 30.87 2.43
C PRO A 103 -1.44 31.02 1.64
N HIS A 104 -1.33 31.56 0.44
CA HIS A 104 -2.50 31.72 -0.43
C HIS A 104 -3.12 30.34 -0.72
N TRP A 105 -4.46 30.25 -0.65
CA TRP A 105 -5.18 28.97 -0.85
C TRP A 105 -4.78 28.26 -2.16
N ALA A 106 -4.49 29.02 -3.22
CA ALA A 106 -4.02 28.48 -4.50
C ALA A 106 -2.63 27.80 -4.37
N ALA A 107 -1.73 28.34 -3.55
CA ALA A 107 -0.42 27.75 -3.30
C ALA A 107 -0.55 26.43 -2.51
N LEU A 108 -1.46 26.37 -1.54
CA LEU A 108 -1.77 25.16 -0.80
C LEU A 108 -2.35 24.06 -1.70
N LEU A 109 -3.31 24.42 -2.57
CA LEU A 109 -3.89 23.46 -3.53
C LEU A 109 -2.86 22.96 -4.55
N ALA A 110 -2.03 23.85 -5.09
CA ALA A 110 -0.96 23.47 -6.01
C ALA A 110 0.05 22.54 -5.33
N ALA A 111 0.47 22.84 -4.11
CA ALA A 111 1.38 21.99 -3.35
C ALA A 111 0.75 20.63 -2.98
N ALA A 112 -0.53 20.61 -2.63
CA ALA A 112 -1.26 19.36 -2.37
C ALA A 112 -1.33 18.50 -3.64
N ALA A 113 -1.62 19.10 -4.80
CA ALA A 113 -1.65 18.37 -6.08
C ALA A 113 -0.27 17.83 -6.45
N VAL A 114 0.77 18.65 -6.35
CA VAL A 114 2.17 18.20 -6.60
C VAL A 114 2.58 17.11 -5.62
N GLY A 115 2.23 17.25 -4.33
CA GLY A 115 2.49 16.25 -3.31
C GLY A 115 1.79 14.92 -3.59
N ALA A 116 0.53 14.95 -4.03
CA ALA A 116 -0.21 13.76 -4.42
C ALA A 116 0.43 13.04 -5.62
N ILE A 117 0.80 13.80 -6.67
CA ILE A 117 1.46 13.26 -7.87
C ILE A 117 2.85 12.68 -7.50
N ALA A 118 3.62 13.42 -6.69
CA ALA A 118 4.92 12.97 -6.21
C ALA A 118 4.79 11.68 -5.38
N ALA A 119 3.82 11.60 -4.46
CA ALA A 119 3.58 10.41 -3.67
C ALA A 119 3.24 9.20 -4.54
N MET A 120 2.41 9.37 -5.57
CA MET A 120 2.12 8.30 -6.54
C MET A 120 3.34 7.87 -7.35
N ALA A 121 4.21 8.82 -7.76
CA ALA A 121 5.42 8.52 -8.49
C ALA A 121 6.48 7.83 -7.60
N PHE A 122 6.63 8.30 -6.36
CA PHE A 122 7.63 7.81 -5.42
C PHE A 122 7.17 6.58 -4.61
N GLN A 123 5.87 6.26 -4.57
CA GLN A 123 5.34 5.11 -3.80
C GLN A 123 6.11 3.81 -4.07
N ARG A 124 6.49 3.57 -5.31
CA ARG A 124 7.26 2.38 -5.71
C ARG A 124 8.64 2.34 -5.03
N HIS A 125 9.33 3.48 -4.98
CA HIS A 125 10.67 3.59 -4.38
C HIS A 125 10.59 3.53 -2.84
N VAL A 126 9.58 4.16 -2.25
CA VAL A 126 9.37 4.15 -0.79
C VAL A 126 9.07 2.73 -0.31
N ILE A 127 8.22 1.99 -1.00
CA ILE A 127 7.92 0.59 -0.64
C ILE A 127 9.19 -0.27 -0.75
N ILE A 128 10.01 -0.09 -1.78
CA ILE A 128 11.26 -0.83 -1.96
C ILE A 128 12.22 -0.52 -0.81
N VAL A 129 12.40 0.75 -0.46
CA VAL A 129 13.33 1.17 0.61
C VAL A 129 12.84 0.71 1.98
N THR A 130 11.55 0.87 2.30
CA THR A 130 11.00 0.46 3.60
C THR A 130 11.01 -1.06 3.78
N THR A 131 10.74 -1.84 2.74
CA THR A 131 10.84 -3.30 2.80
C THR A 131 12.28 -3.77 2.90
N ALA A 132 13.22 -3.12 2.22
CA ALA A 132 14.66 -3.40 2.34
C ALA A 132 15.17 -3.08 3.75
N PHE A 133 14.77 -1.93 4.31
CA PHE A 133 15.19 -1.51 5.66
C PHE A 133 14.57 -2.40 6.74
N GLY A 134 13.27 -2.73 6.61
CA GLY A 134 12.59 -3.66 7.51
C GLY A 134 13.20 -5.06 7.49
N GLY A 135 13.56 -5.57 6.31
CA GLY A 135 14.27 -6.83 6.16
C GLY A 135 15.67 -6.82 6.77
N ALA A 136 16.43 -5.74 6.58
CA ALA A 136 17.75 -5.58 7.17
C ALA A 136 17.70 -5.51 8.71
N TRP A 137 16.70 -4.82 9.28
CA TRP A 137 16.51 -4.72 10.72
C TRP A 137 16.23 -6.08 11.37
N THR A 138 15.39 -6.91 10.73
CA THR A 138 15.09 -8.28 11.22
C THR A 138 16.29 -9.23 11.15
N VAL A 139 17.29 -8.93 10.34
CA VAL A 139 18.54 -9.72 10.25
C VAL A 139 19.54 -9.31 11.33
N LEU A 140 19.52 -8.04 11.78
CA LEU A 140 20.43 -7.50 12.78
C LEU A 140 19.93 -7.65 14.23
N ALA A 141 18.62 -7.87 14.41
CA ALA A 141 18.01 -8.12 15.71
C ALA A 141 18.04 -9.60 16.09
#